data_97776c98a8ef4488fb7bfaaf792c2a17
#
_entry.id   97776c98a8ef4488fb7bfaaf792c2a17
#
_cell.length_a   1.000
_cell.length_b   1.000
_cell.length_c   1.000
_cell.angle_alpha   90.00
_cell.angle_beta   90.00
_cell.angle_gamma   90.00
#
_symmetry.space_group_name_H-M   'P 1'
#
loop_
_entity.id
_entity.type
_entity.pdbx_description
1 polymer ?
#
loop_
_entity_poly.entity_id
_entity_poly.type
_entity_poly.pdbx_seq_one_letter_code
_entity_poly.pdbx_strand_id
1 'polypeptide(L)'
;MTTNVWVDHEWRDHKFHWDPDEYGGVRELYVPSEIIWLPDIVLYNNADGEYIITTMTKAVLHYNGKVVWSPPAIFKSSCEIDVRYFPFDQQECFMKFGSWTYDGYQIDLKHLDQRQGADHVEVGIDLREYYPSVEWDIMRVPAVRNEKYYPCCQEPYPDIYFNITLRRKTLFYTVNLIIPCVGLEYLSVLVFYLPAYSGEKVALCISILLSQTMFFLLISEIMPSTSLAVPLLGKYLLFTMLLVGLSVVVTIIVLNIHYRKPSTHRMAPWVRKVFIDKLPLLLLMRVPKKGEVEGERQEAGGGVPRENGNGTSLRERIRDTQQFPGSSYNGLRPPGGGGGGGGGGGGGGGGSGGSISSGGGGMRGSCLGGAADGGTLDLDGDDLAGSPGMSGGSSRYDTRFGDLPECFHISHEEQARYPCEIQRAIHNVKFIHFHMVQQDKFNEEDDDWAFVAMVLDRLLLWVFGLTSVVGTVVILCESPFLYDSTDPVDMLFSQVGRTLRGEDLDM
;
A
#
# COMPACT_ATOMS: atom_id res chain seq x y z
N MET A 1 28.51 10.13 11.29
CA MET A 1 29.08 8.77 11.23
C MET A 1 29.82 8.51 12.53
N THR A 2 29.61 7.33 13.18
CA THR A 2 30.36 6.95 14.38
C THR A 2 31.37 5.87 14.00
N THR A 3 32.65 6.09 14.34
CA THR A 3 33.74 5.20 13.93
C THR A 3 34.59 4.87 15.16
N ASN A 4 34.78 3.57 15.42
CA ASN A 4 35.68 3.09 16.48
C ASN A 4 36.98 2.65 15.80
N VAL A 5 38.08 3.30 16.14
CA VAL A 5 39.38 3.13 15.49
C VAL A 5 40.52 3.18 16.48
N TRP A 6 41.63 2.60 16.12
CA TRP A 6 42.93 2.86 16.76
C TRP A 6 43.62 3.93 15.92
N VAL A 7 44.18 4.94 16.60
CA VAL A 7 44.84 6.05 15.93
C VAL A 7 46.35 5.91 16.14
N ASP A 8 47.02 5.40 15.12
CA ASP A 8 48.45 5.16 15.21
C ASP A 8 49.19 6.46 14.91
N HIS A 9 49.94 6.94 15.91
CA HIS A 9 50.82 8.06 15.81
C HIS A 9 52.26 7.59 15.92
N GLU A 10 53.12 8.11 15.00
CA GLU A 10 54.56 7.87 15.02
C GLU A 10 55.31 9.14 14.82
N TRP A 11 56.25 9.43 15.68
CA TRP A 11 57.16 10.59 15.53
C TRP A 11 58.52 10.27 16.11
N ARG A 12 59.49 11.16 15.90
CA ARG A 12 60.84 11.06 16.49
C ARG A 12 61.06 12.20 17.45
N ASP A 13 61.51 11.88 18.66
CA ASP A 13 61.95 12.81 19.68
C ASP A 13 63.45 12.60 19.96
N HIS A 14 64.28 13.57 19.67
CA HIS A 14 65.71 13.50 19.85
C HIS A 14 66.12 13.32 21.32
N LYS A 15 65.26 13.60 22.30
CA LYS A 15 65.51 13.46 23.72
C LYS A 15 65.45 12.01 24.20
N PHE A 16 64.81 11.15 23.48
CA PHE A 16 64.60 9.74 23.82
C PHE A 16 65.58 8.83 23.05
N HIS A 17 66.89 9.19 23.11
CA HIS A 17 67.93 8.37 22.50
C HIS A 17 68.83 7.78 23.57
N TRP A 18 69.02 6.46 23.59
CA TRP A 18 69.91 5.75 24.50
C TRP A 18 70.62 4.59 23.78
N ASP A 19 71.76 4.15 24.36
CA ASP A 19 72.48 2.98 23.89
C ASP A 19 71.93 1.74 24.63
N PRO A 20 71.34 0.76 23.96
CA PRO A 20 70.82 -0.44 24.59
C PRO A 20 71.87 -1.23 25.41
N ASP A 21 73.13 -1.20 24.98
CA ASP A 21 74.21 -1.96 25.64
C ASP A 21 74.56 -1.38 27.02
N GLU A 22 74.39 -0.05 27.22
CA GLU A 22 74.55 0.60 28.52
C GLU A 22 73.43 0.37 29.48
N TYR A 23 72.22 -0.03 28.99
CA TYR A 23 71.02 -0.21 29.76
C TYR A 23 70.52 -1.66 29.75
N GLY A 24 71.44 -2.64 29.71
CA GLY A 24 71.09 -4.05 29.81
C GLY A 24 70.33 -4.66 28.63
N GLY A 25 70.50 -4.04 27.45
CA GLY A 25 69.86 -4.51 26.20
C GLY A 25 68.42 -4.06 26.02
N VAL A 26 67.91 -3.08 26.80
CA VAL A 26 66.56 -2.55 26.68
C VAL A 26 66.45 -1.70 25.41
N ARG A 27 65.64 -2.16 24.48
CA ARG A 27 65.41 -1.46 23.18
C ARG A 27 64.11 -0.69 23.14
N GLU A 28 63.14 -1.04 23.99
CA GLU A 28 61.81 -0.47 24.05
C GLU A 28 61.39 -0.19 25.50
N LEU A 29 60.71 0.95 25.68
CA LEU A 29 60.23 1.34 27.01
C LEU A 29 58.76 1.80 26.91
N TYR A 30 57.86 1.27 27.73
CA TYR A 30 56.44 1.63 27.80
C TYR A 30 56.23 2.72 28.83
N VAL A 31 55.87 3.94 28.36
CA VAL A 31 55.73 5.12 29.24
C VAL A 31 54.28 5.63 29.20
N PRO A 32 53.75 6.12 30.32
CA PRO A 32 52.46 6.82 30.29
C PRO A 32 52.53 8.01 29.30
N SER A 33 51.55 8.12 28.41
CA SER A 33 51.53 9.16 27.38
C SER A 33 51.37 10.57 27.94
N GLU A 34 50.82 10.71 29.15
CA GLU A 34 50.62 11.99 29.85
C GLU A 34 51.91 12.73 30.24
N ILE A 35 53.02 12.00 30.36
CA ILE A 35 54.31 12.57 30.80
C ILE A 35 55.24 12.90 29.63
N ILE A 36 54.85 12.64 28.40
CA ILE A 36 55.61 12.94 27.19
C ILE A 36 54.89 13.98 26.35
N TRP A 37 55.59 14.60 25.42
CA TRP A 37 54.95 15.42 24.43
C TRP A 37 54.15 14.53 23.46
N LEU A 38 52.89 14.93 23.16
CA LEU A 38 52.02 14.30 22.21
C LEU A 38 51.67 15.30 21.09
N PRO A 39 51.55 14.86 19.82
CA PRO A 39 51.02 15.69 18.77
C PRO A 39 49.52 15.97 19.01
N ASP A 40 49.08 17.20 18.80
CA ASP A 40 47.72 17.68 19.00
C ASP A 40 46.83 17.41 17.78
N ILE A 41 46.82 16.18 17.28
CA ILE A 41 46.04 15.80 16.12
C ILE A 41 44.57 15.65 16.53
N VAL A 42 43.68 16.38 15.85
CA VAL A 42 42.26 16.44 16.16
C VAL A 42 41.40 16.15 14.94
N LEU A 43 40.17 15.67 15.19
CA LEU A 43 39.14 15.52 14.17
C LEU A 43 38.43 16.87 13.93
N TYR A 44 38.70 17.52 12.80
CA TYR A 44 38.12 18.83 12.49
C TYR A 44 36.65 18.83 12.22
N ASN A 45 36.11 17.78 11.57
CA ASN A 45 34.70 17.65 11.24
C ASN A 45 33.92 16.81 12.27
N ASN A 46 34.22 17.00 13.57
CA ASN A 46 33.46 16.34 14.63
C ASN A 46 32.02 16.85 14.72
N ALA A 47 31.09 16.03 15.22
CA ALA A 47 29.67 16.33 15.37
C ALA A 47 29.21 16.49 16.81
N ASP A 48 30.03 16.08 17.80
CA ASP A 48 29.66 16.05 19.23
C ASP A 48 30.51 16.99 20.11
N GLY A 49 31.49 17.65 19.53
CA GLY A 49 32.44 18.53 20.24
C GLY A 49 33.63 17.79 20.84
N GLU A 50 33.66 16.46 20.81
CA GLU A 50 34.78 15.65 21.27
C GLU A 50 35.77 15.43 20.10
N TYR A 51 36.66 16.38 19.92
CA TYR A 51 37.61 16.37 18.80
C TYR A 51 38.98 15.80 19.19
N ILE A 52 39.25 15.60 20.52
CA ILE A 52 40.51 15.15 21.10
C ILE A 52 40.41 13.67 21.52
N ILE A 53 41.52 12.95 21.42
CA ILE A 53 41.63 11.60 21.97
C ILE A 53 41.72 11.68 23.47
N THR A 54 40.77 11.09 24.17
CA THR A 54 40.70 11.14 25.65
C THR A 54 41.35 9.95 26.34
N THR A 55 41.53 8.84 25.59
CA THR A 55 42.10 7.60 26.17
C THR A 55 43.60 7.64 26.14
N MET A 56 44.22 7.90 27.29
CA MET A 56 45.67 8.03 27.43
C MET A 56 46.32 6.67 27.65
N THR A 57 46.52 5.90 26.56
CA THR A 57 47.29 4.65 26.59
C THR A 57 48.80 4.90 26.72
N LYS A 58 49.58 3.87 27.11
CA LYS A 58 51.04 3.99 27.13
C LYS A 58 51.60 4.15 25.71
N ALA A 59 52.60 5.01 25.57
CA ALA A 59 53.40 5.13 24.37
C ALA A 59 54.60 4.19 24.43
N VAL A 60 55.05 3.72 23.29
CA VAL A 60 56.26 2.89 23.15
C VAL A 60 57.39 3.78 22.69
N LEU A 61 58.41 3.93 23.53
CA LEU A 61 59.66 4.65 23.19
C LEU A 61 60.70 3.61 22.72
N HIS A 62 61.26 3.84 21.57
CA HIS A 62 62.35 3.04 21.02
C HIS A 62 63.71 3.77 21.27
N TYR A 63 64.76 2.99 21.44
CA TYR A 63 66.11 3.46 21.72
C TYR A 63 66.65 4.49 20.74
N ASN A 64 66.12 4.49 19.48
CA ASN A 64 66.52 5.39 18.42
C ASN A 64 65.72 6.71 18.41
N GLY A 65 64.96 6.99 19.43
CA GLY A 65 64.11 8.14 19.58
C GLY A 65 62.76 8.08 18.85
N LYS A 66 62.41 6.93 18.24
CA LYS A 66 61.08 6.70 17.67
C LYS A 66 60.08 6.52 18.79
N VAL A 67 58.95 7.23 18.71
CA VAL A 67 57.82 7.12 19.62
C VAL A 67 56.64 6.62 18.86
N VAL A 68 55.96 5.58 19.38
CA VAL A 68 54.72 5.04 18.81
C VAL A 68 53.63 5.12 19.87
N TRP A 69 52.50 5.74 19.50
CA TRP A 69 51.34 5.87 20.40
C TRP A 69 50.07 5.52 19.63
N SER A 70 49.35 4.48 20.10
CA SER A 70 48.17 3.90 19.42
C SER A 70 46.98 3.86 20.37
N PRO A 71 46.34 4.99 20.68
CA PRO A 71 45.14 5.03 21.50
C PRO A 71 43.89 4.57 20.74
N PRO A 72 42.98 3.85 21.44
CA PRO A 72 41.64 3.63 20.91
C PRO A 72 40.84 4.93 21.01
N ALA A 73 40.05 5.22 19.97
CA ALA A 73 39.20 6.39 19.93
C ALA A 73 37.85 6.10 19.25
N ILE A 74 36.81 6.75 19.73
CA ILE A 74 35.49 6.73 19.11
C ILE A 74 35.23 8.14 18.56
N PHE A 75 35.23 8.25 17.25
CA PHE A 75 34.97 9.53 16.58
C PHE A 75 33.54 9.58 16.06
N LYS A 76 32.88 10.73 16.27
CA LYS A 76 31.60 11.07 15.65
C LYS A 76 31.84 12.21 14.65
N SER A 77 31.99 11.84 13.41
CA SER A 77 32.19 12.80 12.33
C SER A 77 30.87 13.26 11.71
N SER A 78 30.82 14.53 11.31
CA SER A 78 29.75 15.07 10.49
C SER A 78 29.84 14.49 9.08
N CYS A 79 28.74 14.00 8.55
CA CYS A 79 28.65 13.46 7.20
C CYS A 79 27.36 13.90 6.56
N GLU A 80 27.41 14.41 5.34
CA GLU A 80 26.25 14.72 4.52
C GLU A 80 25.70 13.43 3.95
N ILE A 81 24.45 13.12 4.28
CA ILE A 81 23.80 11.88 3.86
C ILE A 81 23.02 12.12 2.58
N ASP A 82 23.32 11.35 1.53
CA ASP A 82 22.57 11.34 0.28
C ASP A 82 21.48 10.28 0.29
N VAL A 83 20.25 10.71 0.44
CA VAL A 83 19.07 9.83 0.51
C VAL A 83 18.39 9.58 -0.84
N ARG A 84 18.90 10.11 -1.94
CA ARG A 84 18.23 10.04 -3.25
C ARG A 84 17.82 8.64 -3.66
N TYR A 85 18.67 7.66 -3.41
CA TYR A 85 18.45 6.27 -3.81
C TYR A 85 18.15 5.33 -2.65
N PHE A 86 17.81 5.87 -1.47
CA PHE A 86 17.44 5.04 -0.33
C PHE A 86 16.33 4.03 -0.70
N PRO A 87 16.46 2.71 -0.36
CA PRO A 87 17.51 2.06 0.44
C PRO A 87 18.70 1.50 -0.37
N PHE A 88 18.77 1.72 -1.66
CA PHE A 88 19.87 1.32 -2.55
C PHE A 88 20.88 2.47 -2.68
N ASP A 89 21.38 2.94 -1.54
CA ASP A 89 22.22 4.13 -1.47
C ASP A 89 23.68 3.80 -1.13
N GLN A 90 24.56 4.67 -1.60
CA GLN A 90 25.95 4.73 -1.26
C GLN A 90 26.23 6.07 -0.59
N GLN A 91 26.97 6.03 0.52
CA GLN A 91 27.30 7.22 1.30
C GLN A 91 28.81 7.50 1.21
N GLU A 92 29.17 8.74 1.07
CA GLU A 92 30.56 9.20 1.06
C GLU A 92 30.80 10.08 2.28
N CYS A 93 31.41 9.50 3.30
CA CYS A 93 31.76 10.18 4.53
C CYS A 93 33.27 10.39 4.59
N PHE A 94 33.71 11.38 5.33
CA PHE A 94 35.13 11.60 5.54
C PHE A 94 35.42 11.93 7.00
N MET A 95 36.65 11.66 7.40
CA MET A 95 37.24 12.14 8.66
C MET A 95 38.45 12.99 8.30
N LYS A 96 38.45 14.25 8.76
CA LYS A 96 39.54 15.20 8.52
C LYS A 96 40.36 15.36 9.77
N PHE A 97 41.60 14.94 9.73
CA PHE A 97 42.56 15.08 10.82
C PHE A 97 43.63 16.14 10.49
N GLY A 98 44.03 16.86 11.50
CA GLY A 98 45.10 17.86 11.41
C GLY A 98 45.53 18.34 12.79
N SER A 99 46.67 19.00 12.88
CA SER A 99 47.09 19.65 14.12
C SER A 99 46.23 20.89 14.38
N TRP A 100 45.80 21.06 15.62
CA TRP A 100 45.05 22.26 16.02
C TRP A 100 45.92 23.49 16.20
N THR A 101 47.13 23.31 16.78
CA THR A 101 47.99 24.40 17.21
C THR A 101 49.12 24.66 16.21
N TYR A 102 49.73 23.60 15.68
CA TYR A 102 50.97 23.68 14.92
C TYR A 102 50.72 23.84 13.40
N ASP A 103 51.51 24.67 12.76
CA ASP A 103 51.58 24.84 11.31
C ASP A 103 52.44 23.74 10.65
N GLY A 104 52.47 23.69 9.32
CA GLY A 104 53.21 22.69 8.55
C GLY A 104 54.73 22.81 8.60
N TYR A 105 55.26 23.95 9.10
CA TYR A 105 56.69 24.10 9.35
C TYR A 105 57.12 23.50 10.70
N GLN A 106 56.16 23.37 11.62
CA GLN A 106 56.40 22.81 12.95
C GLN A 106 56.05 21.33 13.00
N ILE A 107 54.94 20.92 12.39
CA ILE A 107 54.52 19.51 12.25
C ILE A 107 54.21 19.19 10.78
N ASP A 108 55.03 18.34 10.17
CA ASP A 108 54.77 17.80 8.85
C ASP A 108 53.96 16.48 8.99
N LEU A 109 52.61 16.63 8.93
CA LEU A 109 51.68 15.50 9.06
C LEU A 109 51.66 14.67 7.77
N LYS A 110 51.96 13.38 7.91
CA LYS A 110 51.96 12.39 6.80
C LYS A 110 51.23 11.13 7.21
N HIS A 111 50.64 10.47 6.21
CA HIS A 111 50.16 9.12 6.42
C HIS A 111 51.31 8.11 6.55
N LEU A 112 51.19 7.10 7.43
CA LEU A 112 52.29 6.13 7.65
C LEU A 112 52.72 5.41 6.38
N ASP A 113 51.74 5.02 5.51
CA ASP A 113 52.00 4.34 4.24
C ASP A 113 52.20 5.27 3.04
N GLN A 114 52.32 6.58 3.28
CA GLN A 114 52.53 7.55 2.21
C GLN A 114 53.90 7.39 1.54
N ARG A 115 53.87 7.14 0.22
CA ARG A 115 55.11 7.08 -0.58
C ARG A 115 55.64 8.51 -0.84
N GLN A 116 56.96 8.61 -0.98
CA GLN A 116 57.58 9.90 -1.30
C GLN A 116 57.03 10.43 -2.64
N GLY A 117 56.48 11.66 -2.59
CA GLY A 117 55.90 12.34 -3.76
C GLY A 117 54.49 11.98 -4.12
N ALA A 118 53.82 11.13 -3.33
CA ALA A 118 52.41 10.81 -3.50
C ALA A 118 51.58 11.37 -2.33
N ASP A 119 50.55 12.15 -2.60
CA ASP A 119 49.64 12.70 -1.59
C ASP A 119 48.39 11.84 -1.37
N HIS A 120 48.35 10.68 -2.02
CA HIS A 120 47.21 9.75 -2.00
C HIS A 120 47.64 8.34 -1.61
N VAL A 121 46.86 7.72 -0.74
CA VAL A 121 46.99 6.31 -0.33
C VAL A 121 45.64 5.63 -0.60
N GLU A 122 45.61 4.58 -1.41
CA GLU A 122 44.37 3.91 -1.80
C GLU A 122 43.65 3.22 -0.63
N VAL A 123 44.42 2.59 0.26
CA VAL A 123 43.91 1.95 1.48
C VAL A 123 44.52 2.72 2.65
N GLY A 124 43.85 3.78 3.08
CA GLY A 124 44.33 4.67 4.14
C GLY A 124 43.91 4.22 5.54
N ILE A 125 43.06 3.22 5.67
CA ILE A 125 42.61 2.65 6.94
C ILE A 125 42.88 1.15 6.90
N ASP A 126 43.63 0.64 7.88
CA ASP A 126 43.86 -0.81 8.01
C ASP A 126 42.59 -1.52 8.41
N LEU A 127 42.10 -2.42 7.55
CA LEU A 127 40.86 -3.18 7.76
C LEU A 127 41.12 -4.64 8.17
N ARG A 128 42.36 -5.06 8.42
CA ARG A 128 42.69 -6.48 8.74
C ARG A 128 41.93 -6.98 9.96
N GLU A 129 41.83 -6.18 11.00
CA GLU A 129 41.11 -6.48 12.25
C GLU A 129 39.69 -5.88 12.26
N TYR A 130 39.17 -5.44 11.12
CA TYR A 130 37.83 -4.85 11.03
C TYR A 130 36.75 -5.92 11.16
N TYR A 131 35.77 -5.67 12.04
CA TYR A 131 34.55 -6.48 12.18
C TYR A 131 33.50 -5.98 11.18
N PRO A 132 33.12 -6.81 10.18
CA PRO A 132 32.16 -6.40 9.17
C PRO A 132 30.83 -5.94 9.75
N SER A 133 30.30 -4.83 9.27
CA SER A 133 29.00 -4.32 9.67
C SER A 133 27.88 -5.18 9.09
N VAL A 134 26.77 -5.34 9.86
CA VAL A 134 25.56 -6.02 9.38
C VAL A 134 24.69 -5.13 8.48
N GLU A 135 24.93 -3.80 8.47
CA GLU A 135 24.13 -2.82 7.74
C GLU A 135 24.87 -2.20 6.54
N TRP A 136 26.22 -2.15 6.60
CA TRP A 136 27.05 -1.43 5.65
C TRP A 136 28.22 -2.27 5.14
N ASP A 137 28.51 -2.13 3.86
CA ASP A 137 29.74 -2.60 3.23
C ASP A 137 30.68 -1.42 3.01
N ILE A 138 31.99 -1.60 3.29
CA ILE A 138 33.00 -0.59 3.00
C ILE A 138 33.51 -0.82 1.58
N MET A 139 33.25 0.13 0.71
CA MET A 139 33.66 0.03 -0.70
C MET A 139 35.05 0.57 -0.96
N ARG A 140 35.44 1.64 -0.30
CA ARG A 140 36.75 2.30 -0.45
C ARG A 140 37.10 3.10 0.80
N VAL A 141 38.40 3.14 1.13
CA VAL A 141 38.92 3.90 2.28
C VAL A 141 40.23 4.65 1.94
N PRO A 142 40.24 5.49 0.88
CA PRO A 142 41.45 6.23 0.55
C PRO A 142 41.76 7.32 1.58
N ALA A 143 43.05 7.59 1.76
CA ALA A 143 43.55 8.73 2.49
C ALA A 143 44.21 9.73 1.54
N VAL A 144 43.90 11.00 1.73
CA VAL A 144 44.44 12.12 0.92
C VAL A 144 45.03 13.15 1.85
N ARG A 145 46.33 13.46 1.67
CA ARG A 145 47.00 14.53 2.35
C ARG A 145 46.88 15.84 1.54
N ASN A 146 46.45 16.92 2.19
CA ASN A 146 46.38 18.23 1.58
C ASN A 146 47.22 19.22 2.40
N GLU A 147 47.67 20.28 1.73
CA GLU A 147 48.24 21.44 2.34
C GLU A 147 47.38 22.66 2.04
N LYS A 148 46.83 23.29 3.07
CA LYS A 148 45.95 24.44 2.94
C LYS A 148 46.69 25.72 3.36
N TYR A 149 46.60 26.74 2.54
CA TYR A 149 47.06 28.08 2.82
C TYR A 149 45.86 28.96 3.13
N TYR A 150 45.90 29.67 4.24
CA TYR A 150 44.81 30.55 4.64
C TYR A 150 45.20 32.00 4.36
N PRO A 151 44.23 32.90 4.07
CA PRO A 151 44.55 34.33 3.80
C PRO A 151 45.21 35.04 4.97
N CYS A 152 45.10 34.52 6.18
CA CYS A 152 45.70 35.09 7.38
C CYS A 152 47.23 34.85 7.47
N CYS A 153 47.71 33.77 6.85
CA CYS A 153 48.99 33.17 7.22
C CYS A 153 49.71 32.64 5.98
N GLN A 154 51.04 32.73 5.96
CA GLN A 154 51.88 32.25 4.85
C GLN A 154 52.27 30.77 5.02
N GLU A 155 52.11 30.25 6.22
CA GLU A 155 52.45 28.89 6.59
C GLU A 155 51.41 27.89 6.03
N PRO A 156 51.84 26.72 5.51
CA PRO A 156 50.95 25.66 5.12
C PRO A 156 50.36 24.94 6.35
N TYR A 157 49.11 24.53 6.28
CA TYR A 157 48.45 23.69 7.30
C TYR A 157 48.14 22.34 6.68
N PRO A 158 48.91 21.29 6.99
CA PRO A 158 48.67 19.95 6.46
C PRO A 158 47.47 19.30 7.15
N ASP A 159 46.63 18.69 6.33
CA ASP A 159 45.53 17.85 6.82
C ASP A 159 45.45 16.53 6.05
N ILE A 160 44.90 15.50 6.68
CA ILE A 160 44.64 14.20 6.05
C ILE A 160 43.14 13.94 6.08
N TYR A 161 42.59 13.70 4.89
CA TYR A 161 41.21 13.23 4.71
C TYR A 161 41.21 11.73 4.55
N PHE A 162 40.52 11.04 5.45
CA PHE A 162 40.18 9.64 5.30
C PHE A 162 38.76 9.56 4.74
N ASN A 163 38.64 9.28 3.45
CA ASN A 163 37.35 9.16 2.78
C ASN A 163 36.85 7.73 2.89
N ILE A 164 35.63 7.56 3.35
CA ILE A 164 35.02 6.24 3.56
C ILE A 164 33.78 6.18 2.68
N THR A 165 33.79 5.28 1.70
CA THR A 165 32.64 5.01 0.85
C THR A 165 31.92 3.78 1.37
N LEU A 166 30.65 3.95 1.75
CA LEU A 166 29.80 2.94 2.36
C LEU A 166 28.63 2.61 1.45
N ARG A 167 28.36 1.33 1.20
CA ARG A 167 27.17 0.84 0.50
C ARG A 167 26.25 0.13 1.48
N ARG A 168 24.95 0.48 1.46
CA ARG A 168 23.97 -0.12 2.36
C ARG A 168 23.62 -1.55 1.97
N LYS A 169 23.52 -2.45 2.96
CA LYS A 169 22.96 -3.79 2.80
C LYS A 169 21.44 -3.70 2.77
N THR A 170 20.84 -4.03 1.62
CA THR A 170 19.44 -3.70 1.32
C THR A 170 18.44 -4.76 1.73
N LEU A 171 18.89 -5.96 2.14
CA LEU A 171 18.01 -7.12 2.39
C LEU A 171 16.90 -6.80 3.40
N PHE A 172 17.23 -6.16 4.51
CA PHE A 172 16.24 -5.80 5.54
C PHE A 172 15.14 -4.89 4.98
N TYR A 173 15.51 -3.85 4.26
CA TYR A 173 14.56 -2.89 3.67
C TYR A 173 13.75 -3.50 2.53
N THR A 174 14.37 -4.37 1.73
CA THR A 174 13.68 -5.07 0.65
C THR A 174 12.57 -5.97 1.20
N VAL A 175 12.89 -6.80 2.19
CA VAL A 175 11.92 -7.78 2.73
C VAL A 175 10.84 -7.09 3.57
N ASN A 176 11.20 -6.10 4.41
CA ASN A 176 10.28 -5.54 5.38
C ASN A 176 9.52 -4.30 4.89
N LEU A 177 10.03 -3.58 3.88
CA LEU A 177 9.39 -2.37 3.37
C LEU A 177 8.95 -2.51 1.92
N ILE A 178 9.85 -2.89 0.99
CA ILE A 178 9.54 -2.89 -0.44
C ILE A 178 8.52 -3.96 -0.78
N ILE A 179 8.74 -5.21 -0.37
CA ILE A 179 7.84 -6.33 -0.70
C ILE A 179 6.42 -6.09 -0.18
N PRO A 180 6.18 -5.70 1.10
CA PRO A 180 4.83 -5.41 1.57
C PRO A 180 4.16 -4.23 0.85
N CYS A 181 4.91 -3.16 0.53
CA CYS A 181 4.37 -2.03 -0.23
C CYS A 181 3.93 -2.42 -1.63
N VAL A 182 4.75 -3.20 -2.34
CA VAL A 182 4.41 -3.77 -3.66
C VAL A 182 3.18 -4.68 -3.54
N GLY A 183 3.11 -5.51 -2.49
CA GLY A 183 1.96 -6.37 -2.22
C GLY A 183 0.66 -5.59 -2.04
N LEU A 184 0.67 -4.49 -1.28
CA LEU A 184 -0.47 -3.61 -1.09
C LEU A 184 -0.91 -2.93 -2.40
N GLU A 185 0.05 -2.52 -3.23
CA GLU A 185 -0.23 -1.94 -4.54
C GLU A 185 -0.94 -2.95 -5.46
N TYR A 186 -0.45 -4.18 -5.57
CA TYR A 186 -1.12 -5.22 -6.34
C TYR A 186 -2.50 -5.58 -5.79
N LEU A 187 -2.66 -5.56 -4.46
CA LEU A 187 -3.97 -5.78 -3.84
C LEU A 187 -4.96 -4.68 -4.24
N SER A 188 -4.51 -3.42 -4.40
CA SER A 188 -5.36 -2.32 -4.86
C SER A 188 -5.86 -2.52 -6.29
N VAL A 189 -5.03 -3.08 -7.16
CA VAL A 189 -5.42 -3.42 -8.54
C VAL A 189 -6.48 -4.53 -8.56
N LEU A 190 -6.37 -5.52 -7.66
CA LEU A 190 -7.34 -6.63 -7.55
C LEU A 190 -8.75 -6.17 -7.14
N VAL A 191 -8.92 -4.98 -6.58
CA VAL A 191 -10.24 -4.40 -6.30
C VAL A 191 -11.12 -4.33 -7.56
N PHE A 192 -10.54 -4.07 -8.73
CA PHE A 192 -11.26 -4.07 -10.00
C PHE A 192 -11.69 -5.46 -10.48
N TYR A 193 -11.12 -6.52 -9.90
CA TYR A 193 -11.56 -7.89 -10.16
C TYR A 193 -12.79 -8.28 -9.32
N LEU A 194 -13.01 -7.64 -8.19
CA LEU A 194 -14.11 -7.93 -7.28
C LEU A 194 -15.46 -7.52 -7.93
N PRO A 195 -16.51 -8.36 -7.87
CA PRO A 195 -17.80 -7.99 -8.41
C PRO A 195 -18.44 -6.84 -7.62
N ALA A 196 -19.19 -5.95 -8.32
CA ALA A 196 -19.83 -4.78 -7.72
C ALA A 196 -20.88 -5.16 -6.65
N TYR A 197 -21.53 -6.32 -6.82
CA TYR A 197 -22.53 -6.83 -5.88
C TYR A 197 -22.00 -7.18 -4.50
N SER A 198 -20.68 -7.35 -4.33
CA SER A 198 -20.09 -7.68 -3.02
C SER A 198 -20.28 -6.57 -1.97
N GLY A 199 -20.47 -5.32 -2.39
CA GLY A 199 -20.60 -4.16 -1.51
C GLY A 199 -19.30 -3.76 -0.78
N GLU A 200 -18.25 -4.57 -0.82
CA GLU A 200 -17.02 -4.42 -0.03
C GLU A 200 -15.88 -3.70 -0.78
N LYS A 201 -16.07 -3.34 -2.05
CA LYS A 201 -15.03 -2.68 -2.87
C LYS A 201 -14.47 -1.42 -2.23
N VAL A 202 -15.35 -0.54 -1.75
CA VAL A 202 -14.94 0.76 -1.16
C VAL A 202 -14.22 0.54 0.17
N ALA A 203 -14.72 -0.37 1.01
CA ALA A 203 -14.09 -0.69 2.28
C ALA A 203 -12.68 -1.24 2.09
N LEU A 204 -12.48 -2.14 1.11
CA LEU A 204 -11.18 -2.68 0.76
C LEU A 204 -10.22 -1.58 0.26
N CYS A 205 -10.67 -0.71 -0.65
CA CYS A 205 -9.87 0.41 -1.14
C CYS A 205 -9.41 1.34 -0.01
N ILE A 206 -10.31 1.70 0.89
CA ILE A 206 -9.99 2.59 2.02
C ILE A 206 -9.01 1.92 2.98
N SER A 207 -9.17 0.63 3.28
CA SER A 207 -8.25 -0.10 4.16
C SER A 207 -6.83 -0.18 3.58
N ILE A 208 -6.71 -0.39 2.26
CA ILE A 208 -5.42 -0.38 1.56
C ILE A 208 -4.79 1.02 1.60
N LEU A 209 -5.58 2.07 1.36
CA LEU A 209 -5.10 3.45 1.44
C LEU A 209 -4.57 3.79 2.84
N LEU A 210 -5.30 3.40 3.90
CA LEU A 210 -4.86 3.58 5.28
C LEU A 210 -3.57 2.82 5.57
N SER A 211 -3.47 1.57 5.13
CA SER A 211 -2.23 0.77 5.28
C SER A 211 -1.05 1.43 4.57
N GLN A 212 -1.26 1.93 3.36
CA GLN A 212 -0.23 2.62 2.58
C GLN A 212 0.23 3.93 3.25
N THR A 213 -0.69 4.69 3.84
CA THR A 213 -0.33 5.91 4.59
C THR A 213 0.47 5.60 5.86
N MET A 214 0.19 4.49 6.54
CA MET A 214 0.99 4.03 7.69
C MET A 214 2.43 3.68 7.28
N PHE A 215 2.62 2.99 6.15
CA PHE A 215 3.96 2.74 5.62
C PHE A 215 4.70 4.04 5.27
N PHE A 216 4.02 5.01 4.70
CA PHE A 216 4.60 6.31 4.38
C PHE A 216 5.10 7.04 5.65
N LEU A 217 4.28 7.04 6.71
CA LEU A 217 4.67 7.63 8.00
C LEU A 217 5.87 6.92 8.62
N LEU A 218 5.87 5.58 8.62
CA LEU A 218 6.97 4.78 9.15
C LEU A 218 8.29 5.09 8.43
N ILE A 219 8.27 5.23 7.11
CA ILE A 219 9.45 5.57 6.33
C ILE A 219 9.92 6.99 6.62
N SER A 220 8.99 7.93 6.82
CA SER A 220 9.36 9.32 7.17
C SER A 220 10.05 9.43 8.54
N GLU A 221 9.83 8.47 9.45
CA GLU A 221 10.56 8.41 10.74
C GLU A 221 11.98 7.82 10.59
N ILE A 222 12.17 6.87 9.67
CA ILE A 222 13.46 6.20 9.45
C ILE A 222 14.45 7.13 8.75
N MET A 223 13.95 8.00 7.86
CA MET A 223 14.80 8.87 7.05
C MET A 223 15.10 10.17 7.76
N PRO A 224 16.36 10.68 7.64
CA PRO A 224 16.67 12.01 8.12
C PRO A 224 15.85 13.05 7.35
N SER A 225 15.36 14.07 8.06
CA SER A 225 14.64 15.20 7.46
C SER A 225 15.61 16.02 6.60
N THR A 226 15.58 15.82 5.31
CA THR A 226 16.34 16.58 4.33
C THR A 226 15.45 17.19 3.27
N SER A 227 15.75 18.42 2.87
CA SER A 227 15.05 19.11 1.78
C SER A 227 15.81 19.04 0.45
N LEU A 228 16.95 18.36 0.40
CA LEU A 228 17.82 18.32 -0.78
C LEU A 228 17.27 17.39 -1.87
N ALA A 229 16.68 16.29 -1.49
CA ALA A 229 16.12 15.33 -2.45
C ALA A 229 15.01 14.46 -1.82
N VAL A 230 14.07 14.04 -2.67
CA VAL A 230 13.07 13.05 -2.28
C VAL A 230 13.68 11.67 -2.46
N PRO A 231 13.69 10.82 -1.40
CA PRO A 231 14.20 9.46 -1.48
C PRO A 231 13.45 8.61 -2.51
N LEU A 232 14.13 7.64 -3.12
CA LEU A 232 13.55 6.72 -4.10
C LEU A 232 12.29 6.03 -3.56
N LEU A 233 12.40 5.48 -2.36
CA LEU A 233 11.28 4.82 -1.69
C LEU A 233 10.12 5.79 -1.40
N GLY A 234 10.43 7.06 -1.07
CA GLY A 234 9.44 8.13 -0.92
C GLY A 234 8.72 8.44 -2.23
N LYS A 235 9.44 8.53 -3.35
CA LYS A 235 8.84 8.69 -4.69
C LYS A 235 7.91 7.51 -5.02
N TYR A 236 8.35 6.28 -4.74
CA TYR A 236 7.56 5.08 -4.96
C TYR A 236 6.26 5.09 -4.15
N LEU A 237 6.33 5.42 -2.86
CA LEU A 237 5.14 5.48 -2.01
C LEU A 237 4.17 6.60 -2.40
N LEU A 238 4.68 7.76 -2.80
CA LEU A 238 3.82 8.84 -3.33
C LEU A 238 3.12 8.41 -4.61
N PHE A 239 3.82 7.74 -5.52
CA PHE A 239 3.24 7.20 -6.74
C PHE A 239 2.12 6.19 -6.42
N THR A 240 2.39 5.21 -5.54
CA THR A 240 1.40 4.19 -5.17
C THR A 240 0.21 4.79 -4.41
N MET A 241 0.42 5.77 -3.51
CA MET A 241 -0.66 6.49 -2.84
C MET A 241 -1.59 7.22 -3.82
N LEU A 242 -1.01 7.91 -4.81
CA LEU A 242 -1.79 8.59 -5.84
C LEU A 242 -2.59 7.58 -6.67
N LEU A 243 -1.97 6.46 -7.02
CA LEU A 243 -2.61 5.40 -7.80
C LEU A 243 -3.77 4.75 -7.03
N VAL A 244 -3.56 4.43 -5.75
CA VAL A 244 -4.62 3.90 -4.87
C VAL A 244 -5.71 4.94 -4.65
N GLY A 245 -5.38 6.20 -4.39
CA GLY A 245 -6.35 7.28 -4.27
C GLY A 245 -7.22 7.44 -5.51
N LEU A 246 -6.59 7.40 -6.70
CA LEU A 246 -7.31 7.44 -7.97
C LEU A 246 -8.20 6.20 -8.15
N SER A 247 -7.73 5.01 -7.73
CA SER A 247 -8.53 3.77 -7.80
C SER A 247 -9.80 3.86 -6.93
N VAL A 248 -9.74 4.50 -5.76
CA VAL A 248 -10.92 4.76 -4.92
C VAL A 248 -11.93 5.62 -5.65
N VAL A 249 -11.51 6.75 -6.22
CA VAL A 249 -12.40 7.66 -6.96
C VAL A 249 -13.06 6.94 -8.13
N VAL A 250 -12.26 6.23 -8.92
CA VAL A 250 -12.77 5.50 -10.09
C VAL A 250 -13.71 4.36 -9.67
N THR A 251 -13.42 3.65 -8.59
CA THR A 251 -14.31 2.61 -8.03
C THR A 251 -15.67 3.19 -7.64
N ILE A 252 -15.71 4.38 -7.02
CA ILE A 252 -16.96 5.07 -6.68
C ILE A 252 -17.75 5.42 -7.96
N ILE A 253 -17.07 5.87 -9.02
CA ILE A 253 -17.70 6.16 -10.32
C ILE A 253 -18.29 4.89 -10.93
N VAL A 254 -17.55 3.77 -10.93
CA VAL A 254 -18.03 2.49 -11.45
C VAL A 254 -19.24 1.99 -10.66
N LEU A 255 -19.23 2.09 -9.32
CA LEU A 255 -20.39 1.75 -8.51
C LEU A 255 -21.59 2.65 -8.79
N ASN A 256 -21.38 3.94 -8.99
CA ASN A 256 -22.45 4.86 -9.40
C ASN A 256 -23.07 4.47 -10.76
N ILE A 257 -22.25 4.00 -11.69
CA ILE A 257 -22.72 3.49 -13.00
C ILE A 257 -23.49 2.18 -12.81
N HIS A 258 -23.00 1.27 -11.98
CA HIS A 258 -23.61 -0.03 -11.73
C HIS A 258 -25.02 0.08 -11.12
N TYR A 259 -25.23 1.03 -10.20
CA TYR A 259 -26.51 1.24 -9.53
C TYR A 259 -27.42 2.29 -10.21
N ARG A 260 -27.14 2.67 -11.45
CA ARG A 260 -28.02 3.55 -12.24
C ARG A 260 -29.31 2.83 -12.60
N LYS A 261 -30.43 3.49 -12.31
CA LYS A 261 -31.76 2.99 -12.66
C LYS A 261 -32.22 3.56 -13.99
N PRO A 262 -32.86 2.78 -14.88
CA PRO A 262 -33.36 3.23 -16.17
C PRO A 262 -34.42 4.32 -16.05
N SER A 263 -35.15 4.33 -14.93
CA SER A 263 -36.16 5.35 -14.62
C SER A 263 -35.60 6.78 -14.55
N THR A 264 -34.31 6.91 -14.17
CA THR A 264 -33.63 8.22 -14.02
C THR A 264 -32.64 8.52 -15.14
N HIS A 265 -32.00 7.49 -15.71
CA HIS A 265 -30.94 7.67 -16.70
C HIS A 265 -31.10 6.66 -17.86
N ARG A 266 -31.55 7.15 -19.02
CA ARG A 266 -31.56 6.36 -20.25
C ARG A 266 -30.14 6.20 -20.79
N MET A 267 -29.80 4.99 -21.26
CA MET A 267 -28.48 4.73 -21.83
C MET A 267 -28.33 5.45 -23.19
N ALA A 268 -27.30 6.29 -23.32
CA ALA A 268 -26.99 6.97 -24.56
C ALA A 268 -26.50 5.97 -25.64
N PRO A 269 -26.86 6.14 -26.92
CA PRO A 269 -26.49 5.19 -27.98
C PRO A 269 -24.98 5.00 -28.14
N TRP A 270 -24.18 6.03 -27.87
CA TRP A 270 -22.72 5.95 -27.95
C TRP A 270 -22.13 5.06 -26.86
N VAL A 271 -22.71 5.07 -25.62
CA VAL A 271 -22.29 4.21 -24.52
C VAL A 271 -22.49 2.75 -24.90
N ARG A 272 -23.66 2.41 -25.47
CA ARG A 272 -23.95 1.04 -25.92
C ARG A 272 -22.95 0.61 -27.00
N LYS A 273 -22.69 1.43 -28.00
CA LYS A 273 -21.76 1.13 -29.09
C LYS A 273 -20.31 0.94 -28.61
N VAL A 274 -19.85 1.68 -27.59
CA VAL A 274 -18.46 1.60 -27.09
C VAL A 274 -18.34 0.48 -26.09
N PHE A 275 -19.19 0.43 -25.07
CA PHE A 275 -19.01 -0.45 -23.91
C PHE A 275 -19.67 -1.82 -24.05
N ILE A 276 -20.69 -1.98 -24.93
CA ILE A 276 -21.34 -3.26 -25.17
C ILE A 276 -20.80 -3.93 -26.43
N ASP A 277 -20.59 -3.18 -27.54
CA ASP A 277 -20.24 -3.79 -28.83
C ASP A 277 -18.70 -3.89 -29.02
N LYS A 278 -17.92 -2.81 -28.73
CA LYS A 278 -16.50 -2.75 -29.12
C LYS A 278 -15.55 -3.18 -28.01
N LEU A 279 -15.74 -2.66 -26.80
CA LEU A 279 -14.80 -2.85 -25.69
C LEU A 279 -14.73 -4.29 -25.19
N PRO A 280 -15.83 -5.04 -25.07
CA PRO A 280 -15.80 -6.45 -24.67
C PRO A 280 -14.98 -7.31 -25.63
N LEU A 281 -15.04 -7.01 -26.92
CA LEU A 281 -14.25 -7.72 -27.94
C LEU A 281 -12.75 -7.49 -27.75
N LEU A 282 -12.34 -6.25 -27.42
CA LEU A 282 -10.96 -5.90 -27.11
C LEU A 282 -10.47 -6.58 -25.83
N LEU A 283 -11.35 -6.70 -24.82
CA LEU A 283 -11.06 -7.30 -23.51
C LEU A 283 -11.25 -8.81 -23.49
N LEU A 284 -11.55 -9.46 -24.64
CA LEU A 284 -11.81 -10.90 -24.76
C LEU A 284 -12.97 -11.39 -23.86
N MET A 285 -13.95 -10.53 -23.62
CA MET A 285 -15.16 -10.85 -22.85
C MET A 285 -16.25 -11.40 -23.77
N ARG A 286 -17.02 -12.40 -23.28
CA ARG A 286 -18.20 -12.88 -24.00
C ARG A 286 -19.35 -11.91 -23.77
N VAL A 287 -19.88 -11.39 -24.87
CA VAL A 287 -21.11 -10.58 -24.82
C VAL A 287 -22.29 -11.53 -24.69
N PRO A 288 -23.21 -11.36 -23.71
CA PRO A 288 -24.40 -12.18 -23.62
C PRO A 288 -25.26 -11.94 -24.88
N LYS A 289 -25.52 -13.02 -25.65
CA LYS A 289 -26.37 -12.95 -26.83
C LYS A 289 -27.82 -12.88 -26.39
N LYS A 290 -28.48 -11.78 -26.65
CA LYS A 290 -29.93 -11.56 -26.35
C LYS A 290 -30.88 -12.56 -26.99
N GLY A 291 -30.46 -13.45 -27.87
CA GLY A 291 -31.33 -14.38 -28.63
C GLY A 291 -31.35 -15.83 -28.13
N GLU A 292 -30.43 -16.26 -27.25
CA GLU A 292 -30.41 -17.68 -26.85
C GLU A 292 -31.42 -18.00 -25.76
N VAL A 293 -31.82 -17.00 -24.91
CA VAL A 293 -32.81 -17.20 -23.84
C VAL A 293 -34.26 -17.27 -24.40
N GLU A 294 -34.53 -16.60 -25.51
CA GLU A 294 -35.84 -16.72 -26.19
C GLU A 294 -35.99 -18.04 -26.97
N GLY A 295 -34.91 -18.62 -27.49
CA GLY A 295 -34.90 -19.94 -28.14
C GLY A 295 -35.20 -21.08 -27.19
N GLU A 296 -34.64 -21.09 -25.99
CA GLU A 296 -34.92 -22.11 -25.00
C GLU A 296 -36.34 -22.00 -24.40
N ARG A 297 -36.93 -20.79 -24.33
CA ARG A 297 -38.33 -20.62 -23.90
C ARG A 297 -39.33 -21.04 -24.97
N GLN A 298 -38.98 -20.93 -26.25
CA GLN A 298 -39.86 -21.38 -27.35
C GLN A 298 -39.78 -22.89 -27.57
N GLU A 299 -38.66 -23.55 -27.34
CA GLU A 299 -38.54 -25.00 -27.39
C GLU A 299 -39.22 -25.70 -26.21
N ALA A 300 -39.27 -25.06 -25.04
CA ALA A 300 -40.01 -25.59 -23.86
C ALA A 300 -41.52 -25.39 -23.95
N GLY A 301 -42.01 -24.51 -24.88
CA GLY A 301 -43.44 -24.22 -25.08
C GLY A 301 -44.09 -24.88 -26.30
N GLY A 302 -43.31 -25.53 -27.17
CA GLY A 302 -43.76 -26.00 -28.48
C GLY A 302 -43.68 -27.50 -28.69
N GLY A 303 -44.45 -28.28 -27.93
CA GLY A 303 -44.55 -29.72 -28.11
C GLY A 303 -45.82 -30.30 -27.52
N VAL A 304 -46.96 -29.87 -28.10
CA VAL A 304 -48.19 -30.64 -27.89
C VAL A 304 -48.23 -31.74 -28.97
N PRO A 305 -48.03 -33.04 -28.61
CA PRO A 305 -48.27 -34.11 -29.54
C PRO A 305 -49.78 -34.20 -29.78
N ARG A 306 -50.18 -34.13 -31.02
CA ARG A 306 -51.51 -34.37 -31.49
C ARG A 306 -51.80 -35.88 -31.38
N GLU A 307 -52.36 -36.31 -30.25
CA GLU A 307 -52.78 -37.68 -30.06
C GLU A 307 -54.27 -37.80 -30.39
N ASN A 308 -54.53 -38.67 -31.35
CA ASN A 308 -55.86 -39.10 -31.75
C ASN A 308 -56.59 -39.85 -30.62
N GLY A 309 -57.77 -39.46 -30.35
CA GLY A 309 -58.90 -40.03 -29.73
C GLY A 309 -58.74 -41.26 -28.83
N ASN A 310 -59.04 -41.09 -27.57
CA ASN A 310 -60.07 -41.85 -26.85
C ASN A 310 -60.30 -41.23 -25.49
N GLY A 311 -61.55 -40.95 -25.16
CA GLY A 311 -61.95 -40.24 -23.97
C GLY A 311 -61.65 -41.03 -22.69
N THR A 312 -60.93 -40.39 -21.79
CA THR A 312 -60.97 -40.72 -20.36
C THR A 312 -60.98 -39.43 -19.57
N SER A 313 -61.84 -39.39 -18.60
CA SER A 313 -62.37 -38.29 -17.82
C SER A 313 -61.27 -37.49 -17.10
N LEU A 314 -61.39 -36.16 -17.18
CA LEU A 314 -60.59 -35.12 -16.55
C LEU A 314 -60.45 -35.24 -15.03
N ARG A 315 -61.08 -36.21 -14.42
CA ARG A 315 -61.13 -36.43 -12.96
C ARG A 315 -59.99 -37.26 -12.41
N GLU A 316 -59.27 -37.98 -13.27
CA GLU A 316 -58.19 -38.89 -12.82
C GLU A 316 -56.79 -38.18 -12.88
N ARG A 317 -56.62 -37.10 -13.65
CA ARG A 317 -55.33 -36.35 -13.77
C ARG A 317 -55.02 -35.43 -12.59
N ILE A 318 -55.98 -35.13 -11.71
CA ILE A 318 -55.74 -34.21 -10.57
C ILE A 318 -55.22 -34.94 -9.34
N ARG A 319 -55.20 -36.26 -9.32
CA ARG A 319 -54.78 -37.05 -8.15
C ARG A 319 -53.30 -37.40 -8.10
N ASP A 320 -52.59 -37.32 -9.25
CA ASP A 320 -51.16 -37.72 -9.35
C ASP A 320 -50.15 -36.57 -9.23
N THR A 321 -50.61 -35.33 -9.01
CA THR A 321 -49.71 -34.16 -8.94
C THR A 321 -49.44 -33.65 -7.50
N GLN A 322 -49.79 -34.50 -6.49
CA GLN A 322 -49.47 -34.18 -5.08
C GLN A 322 -48.50 -35.18 -4.45
N GLN A 323 -47.38 -35.43 -5.07
CA GLN A 323 -46.28 -36.12 -4.39
C GLN A 323 -44.99 -35.30 -4.55
N PHE A 324 -44.76 -34.38 -3.60
CA PHE A 324 -43.48 -33.76 -3.39
C PHE A 324 -42.51 -34.75 -2.74
N PRO A 325 -41.31 -34.98 -3.22
CA PRO A 325 -40.30 -35.75 -2.51
C PRO A 325 -39.80 -34.93 -1.32
N GLY A 326 -40.01 -35.47 -0.12
CA GLY A 326 -39.52 -34.92 1.12
C GLY A 326 -37.99 -34.95 1.17
N SER A 327 -37.40 -33.81 1.34
CA SER A 327 -35.98 -33.64 1.63
C SER A 327 -35.71 -34.04 3.08
N SER A 328 -35.03 -35.15 3.26
CA SER A 328 -34.58 -35.68 4.54
C SER A 328 -33.39 -34.87 5.05
N TYR A 329 -33.61 -34.03 6.04
CA TYR A 329 -32.50 -33.43 6.82
C TYR A 329 -32.14 -34.40 7.95
N ASN A 330 -31.01 -35.08 7.83
CA ASN A 330 -30.38 -35.82 8.92
C ASN A 330 -29.76 -34.86 9.94
N GLY A 331 -30.30 -34.86 11.13
CA GLY A 331 -29.80 -34.16 12.29
C GLY A 331 -28.52 -34.80 12.82
N LEU A 332 -27.49 -33.98 13.00
CA LEU A 332 -26.32 -34.30 13.81
C LEU A 332 -26.51 -33.72 15.21
N ARG A 333 -26.64 -34.63 16.17
CA ARG A 333 -26.61 -34.39 17.62
C ARG A 333 -25.19 -33.97 18.06
N PRO A 334 -25.03 -33.00 18.97
CA PRO A 334 -23.73 -32.76 19.62
C PRO A 334 -23.58 -33.70 20.84
N PRO A 335 -22.37 -34.17 21.17
CA PRO A 335 -22.09 -34.92 22.37
C PRO A 335 -21.98 -34.00 23.58
N GLY A 336 -22.64 -34.45 24.67
CA GLY A 336 -22.54 -33.81 25.99
C GLY A 336 -21.34 -34.31 26.77
N GLY A 337 -21.00 -33.55 27.78
CA GLY A 337 -20.04 -33.89 28.84
C GLY A 337 -19.44 -32.60 29.37
N GLY A 338 -19.83 -32.12 30.50
CA GLY A 338 -19.57 -32.51 31.80
C GLY A 338 -18.64 -31.52 32.49
N GLY A 339 -19.18 -30.78 33.49
CA GLY A 339 -18.52 -30.64 34.76
C GLY A 339 -17.73 -29.39 35.11
N GLY A 340 -18.27 -28.63 36.08
CA GLY A 340 -17.46 -28.01 37.13
C GLY A 340 -17.20 -26.51 37.07
N GLY A 341 -17.98 -25.71 37.77
CA GLY A 341 -17.65 -25.29 39.12
C GLY A 341 -17.19 -23.84 39.23
N GLY A 342 -17.98 -23.02 39.96
CA GLY A 342 -17.48 -21.96 40.84
C GLY A 342 -17.50 -20.55 40.27
N GLY A 343 -18.42 -19.72 40.65
CA GLY A 343 -18.44 -18.90 41.84
C GLY A 343 -18.41 -17.42 41.54
N GLY A 344 -19.47 -16.72 41.95
CA GLY A 344 -19.32 -15.48 42.70
C GLY A 344 -19.73 -14.15 42.08
N GLY A 345 -20.89 -13.65 42.47
CA GLY A 345 -21.13 -12.32 42.96
C GLY A 345 -21.32 -11.23 41.88
N GLY A 346 -22.39 -10.48 41.83
CA GLY A 346 -23.27 -9.87 42.75
C GLY A 346 -23.74 -8.54 42.17
N GLY A 347 -25.02 -8.24 42.34
CA GLY A 347 -25.63 -6.92 42.46
C GLY A 347 -25.99 -6.27 41.17
N GLY A 348 -27.21 -5.83 40.90
CA GLY A 348 -28.34 -5.44 41.67
C GLY A 348 -29.12 -4.39 40.91
N GLY A 349 -30.45 -4.49 40.95
CA GLY A 349 -31.35 -3.34 40.84
C GLY A 349 -32.05 -3.16 39.52
N GLY A 350 -33.28 -3.52 39.36
CA GLY A 350 -34.52 -2.86 39.66
C GLY A 350 -35.04 -2.22 38.38
N GLY A 351 -36.26 -2.40 37.92
CA GLY A 351 -37.50 -2.63 38.42
C GLY A 351 -38.56 -2.27 37.37
N SER A 352 -39.72 -2.95 37.47
CA SER A 352 -41.05 -2.59 37.03
C SER A 352 -41.31 -2.53 35.53
N GLY A 353 -42.16 -3.33 34.92
CA GLY A 353 -43.50 -3.73 35.37
C GLY A 353 -44.53 -3.12 34.43
N GLY A 354 -45.35 -3.96 33.74
CA GLY A 354 -46.44 -3.45 32.98
C GLY A 354 -46.99 -4.44 31.95
N SER A 355 -47.66 -5.49 32.41
CA SER A 355 -48.61 -6.28 31.66
C SER A 355 -49.89 -5.51 31.40
N ILE A 356 -50.62 -5.74 30.31
CA ILE A 356 -52.07 -5.78 30.12
C ILE A 356 -52.29 -6.31 28.69
N SER A 357 -52.71 -7.54 28.50
CA SER A 357 -53.97 -8.21 28.32
C SER A 357 -54.87 -7.72 27.18
N SER A 358 -55.10 -8.64 26.25
CA SER A 358 -56.31 -9.12 25.59
C SER A 358 -57.39 -8.13 25.16
N GLY A 359 -57.90 -8.38 23.94
CA GLY A 359 -59.19 -7.91 23.52
C GLY A 359 -59.45 -8.18 22.04
N GLY A 360 -60.08 -9.26 21.76
CA GLY A 360 -60.64 -9.62 20.45
C GLY A 360 -61.88 -8.80 20.12
N GLY A 361 -62.21 -8.70 18.85
CA GLY A 361 -63.43 -8.07 18.39
C GLY A 361 -63.52 -8.04 16.88
N GLY A 362 -64.12 -9.05 16.31
CA GLY A 362 -64.57 -9.02 14.93
C GLY A 362 -65.77 -8.12 14.73
N MET A 363 -65.86 -7.45 13.60
CA MET A 363 -67.10 -6.97 13.08
C MET A 363 -67.11 -6.93 11.54
N ARG A 364 -68.09 -7.59 11.03
CA ARG A 364 -68.64 -7.52 9.67
C ARG A 364 -69.30 -6.15 9.46
N GLY A 365 -69.34 -5.72 8.22
CA GLY A 365 -70.21 -4.62 7.76
C GLY A 365 -69.64 -4.07 6.45
N SER A 366 -70.17 -4.46 5.40
CA SER A 366 -71.38 -4.05 4.68
C SER A 366 -71.11 -2.84 3.79
N CYS A 367 -71.20 -3.11 2.49
CA CYS A 367 -71.18 -2.11 1.40
C CYS A 367 -72.47 -1.32 1.43
N LEU A 368 -72.41 -0.02 1.31
CA LEU A 368 -73.50 0.78 0.73
C LEU A 368 -72.92 2.01 0.04
N GLY A 369 -73.42 2.24 -1.15
CA GLY A 369 -73.08 3.33 -2.05
C GLY A 369 -73.83 4.63 -1.66
N GLY A 370 -73.39 5.72 -2.26
CA GLY A 370 -74.05 6.99 -2.20
C GLY A 370 -73.35 7.98 -3.14
N ALA A 371 -74.09 8.34 -4.15
CA ALA A 371 -73.75 9.34 -5.14
C ALA A 371 -74.13 10.76 -4.67
N ALA A 372 -73.59 11.74 -5.34
CA ALA A 372 -74.06 13.10 -5.62
C ALA A 372 -73.57 14.23 -4.67
N ASP A 373 -73.09 15.19 -5.27
CA ASP A 373 -73.40 16.57 -5.60
C ASP A 373 -72.40 17.61 -5.07
N GLY A 374 -71.96 18.38 -5.94
CA GLY A 374 -71.97 19.78 -6.32
C GLY A 374 -71.76 20.84 -5.19
N GLY A 375 -70.83 21.74 -5.44
CA GLY A 375 -70.75 22.97 -4.68
C GLY A 375 -69.44 23.72 -4.89
N THR A 376 -69.46 24.59 -5.89
CA THR A 376 -68.57 25.73 -6.05
C THR A 376 -68.67 26.70 -4.87
N LEU A 377 -67.55 27.20 -4.39
CA LEU A 377 -67.44 28.56 -3.84
C LEU A 377 -66.00 29.04 -3.92
N ASP A 378 -65.85 30.11 -4.70
CA ASP A 378 -64.70 31.02 -4.69
C ASP A 378 -64.59 31.73 -3.34
N LEU A 379 -63.39 32.08 -2.94
CA LEU A 379 -63.06 33.36 -2.30
C LEU A 379 -61.54 33.55 -2.19
N ASP A 380 -61.15 34.71 -2.64
CA ASP A 380 -59.87 35.41 -2.61
C ASP A 380 -59.21 35.54 -1.22
N GLY A 381 -57.91 35.77 -1.20
CA GLY A 381 -57.29 36.53 -0.12
C GLY A 381 -55.84 36.17 0.23
N ASP A 382 -54.96 36.88 -0.41
CA ASP A 382 -53.69 37.48 0.02
C ASP A 382 -52.85 36.94 1.21
N ASP A 383 -51.54 36.87 0.88
CA ASP A 383 -50.36 37.35 1.63
C ASP A 383 -49.65 36.52 2.70
N LEU A 384 -48.32 36.49 2.48
CA LEU A 384 -47.17 36.55 3.37
C LEU A 384 -46.42 35.22 3.78
N ALA A 385 -45.26 35.16 3.15
CA ALA A 385 -43.92 34.92 3.73
C ALA A 385 -43.63 33.63 4.55
N GLY A 386 -42.68 32.85 4.07
CA GLY A 386 -41.65 32.38 4.97
C GLY A 386 -41.37 30.86 5.06
N SER A 387 -40.31 30.47 4.40
CA SER A 387 -39.38 29.35 4.70
C SER A 387 -39.72 27.90 4.36
N PRO A 388 -38.70 27.12 3.95
CA PRO A 388 -38.88 25.95 3.10
C PRO A 388 -39.01 24.66 3.90
N GLY A 389 -40.15 24.02 3.78
CA GLY A 389 -40.40 22.66 4.27
C GLY A 389 -40.16 21.65 3.16
N MET A 390 -39.41 20.59 3.48
CA MET A 390 -39.23 19.39 2.68
C MET A 390 -40.60 18.85 2.24
N SER A 391 -40.92 18.95 0.93
CA SER A 391 -42.08 18.27 0.37
C SER A 391 -41.62 16.99 -0.33
N GLY A 392 -42.07 15.86 0.19
CA GLY A 392 -42.03 14.57 -0.48
C GLY A 392 -42.79 14.63 -1.81
N GLY A 393 -42.04 14.57 -2.89
CA GLY A 393 -42.59 14.51 -4.23
C GLY A 393 -43.29 13.17 -4.48
N SER A 394 -44.61 13.15 -4.32
CA SER A 394 -45.50 12.14 -4.87
C SER A 394 -45.46 12.30 -6.39
N SER A 395 -44.70 11.52 -7.07
CA SER A 395 -44.67 11.43 -8.54
C SER A 395 -45.99 10.86 -9.01
N ARG A 396 -46.89 11.78 -9.48
CA ARG A 396 -48.04 11.38 -10.28
C ARG A 396 -47.53 10.82 -11.58
N TYR A 397 -47.65 9.49 -11.73
CA TYR A 397 -47.49 8.81 -12.99
C TYR A 397 -48.66 9.17 -13.92
N ASP A 398 -48.40 10.05 -14.85
CA ASP A 398 -49.31 10.35 -15.96
C ASP A 398 -49.19 9.19 -16.97
N THR A 399 -49.96 8.13 -16.79
CA THR A 399 -50.04 7.01 -17.72
C THR A 399 -50.87 7.42 -18.93
N ARG A 400 -50.20 7.92 -19.95
CA ARG A 400 -50.80 7.98 -21.31
C ARG A 400 -51.00 6.53 -21.79
N PHE A 401 -52.27 6.14 -21.82
CA PHE A 401 -52.79 4.88 -22.39
C PHE A 401 -52.64 4.83 -23.90
N GLY A 402 -51.44 5.00 -24.49
CA GLY A 402 -51.27 5.14 -25.92
C GLY A 402 -50.55 3.99 -26.63
N ASP A 403 -49.80 3.16 -25.95
CA ASP A 403 -48.90 2.18 -26.59
C ASP A 403 -49.14 0.73 -26.12
N LEU A 404 -50.37 0.23 -26.21
CA LEU A 404 -50.64 -1.21 -26.13
C LEU A 404 -50.36 -1.86 -27.48
N PRO A 405 -49.62 -2.98 -27.57
CA PRO A 405 -49.42 -3.71 -28.82
C PRO A 405 -50.75 -4.10 -29.43
N GLU A 406 -50.90 -3.89 -30.75
CA GLU A 406 -52.14 -4.11 -31.55
C GLU A 406 -52.74 -5.51 -31.42
N CYS A 407 -52.00 -6.51 -30.93
CA CYS A 407 -52.50 -7.90 -30.74
C CYS A 407 -53.45 -8.10 -29.55
N PHE A 408 -53.72 -7.06 -28.73
CA PHE A 408 -54.65 -7.17 -27.58
C PHE A 408 -55.91 -6.29 -27.73
N HIS A 409 -56.14 -5.71 -28.87
CA HIS A 409 -57.39 -5.04 -29.17
C HIS A 409 -58.49 -6.10 -29.39
N ILE A 410 -59.12 -6.50 -28.29
CA ILE A 410 -60.42 -7.16 -28.38
C ILE A 410 -61.42 -6.06 -28.75
N SER A 411 -62.15 -6.22 -29.88
CA SER A 411 -63.13 -5.25 -30.35
C SER A 411 -64.23 -5.02 -29.26
N HIS A 412 -64.73 -3.79 -29.22
CA HIS A 412 -65.81 -3.43 -28.27
C HIS A 412 -67.01 -4.36 -28.34
N GLU A 413 -67.28 -5.02 -29.48
CA GLU A 413 -68.34 -6.00 -29.68
C GLU A 413 -68.06 -7.35 -29.05
N GLU A 414 -66.80 -7.79 -28.94
CA GLU A 414 -66.44 -9.03 -28.25
C GLU A 414 -66.43 -8.88 -26.73
N GLN A 415 -66.13 -7.67 -26.19
CA GLN A 415 -66.20 -7.40 -24.75
C GLN A 415 -67.64 -7.46 -24.20
N ALA A 416 -68.67 -7.11 -25.03
CA ALA A 416 -70.06 -7.14 -24.61
C ALA A 416 -70.61 -8.59 -24.48
N ARG A 417 -69.87 -9.59 -24.96
CA ARG A 417 -70.33 -11.00 -25.01
C ARG A 417 -70.03 -11.78 -23.73
N TYR A 418 -69.21 -11.25 -22.79
CA TYR A 418 -68.82 -11.94 -21.57
C TYR A 418 -69.43 -11.32 -20.32
N PRO A 419 -69.75 -12.13 -19.27
CA PRO A 419 -70.21 -11.64 -17.99
C PRO A 419 -69.18 -10.69 -17.34
N CYS A 420 -69.65 -9.74 -16.55
CA CYS A 420 -68.86 -8.66 -15.94
C CYS A 420 -67.63 -9.17 -15.13
N GLU A 421 -67.73 -10.33 -14.56
CA GLU A 421 -66.64 -11.00 -13.81
C GLU A 421 -65.50 -11.46 -14.75
N ILE A 422 -65.84 -11.99 -15.94
CA ILE A 422 -64.86 -12.42 -16.93
C ILE A 422 -64.17 -11.18 -17.56
N GLN A 423 -64.89 -10.09 -17.79
CA GLN A 423 -64.30 -8.86 -18.26
C GLN A 423 -63.31 -8.27 -17.27
N ARG A 424 -63.63 -8.33 -15.96
CA ARG A 424 -62.72 -7.88 -14.91
C ARG A 424 -61.50 -8.79 -14.82
N ALA A 425 -61.66 -10.08 -14.97
CA ALA A 425 -60.51 -11.03 -14.99
C ALA A 425 -59.59 -10.77 -16.19
N ILE A 426 -60.15 -10.54 -17.40
CA ILE A 426 -59.36 -10.21 -18.59
C ILE A 426 -58.60 -8.88 -18.39
N HIS A 427 -59.23 -7.86 -17.79
CA HIS A 427 -58.60 -6.62 -17.49
C HIS A 427 -57.41 -6.76 -16.51
N ASN A 428 -57.62 -7.55 -15.45
CA ASN A 428 -56.58 -7.82 -14.47
C ASN A 428 -55.41 -8.59 -15.12
N VAL A 429 -55.67 -9.59 -15.96
CA VAL A 429 -54.61 -10.33 -16.68
C VAL A 429 -53.83 -9.40 -17.63
N LYS A 430 -54.54 -8.51 -18.36
CA LYS A 430 -53.91 -7.54 -19.23
C LYS A 430 -53.02 -6.55 -18.43
N PHE A 431 -53.50 -6.12 -17.28
CA PHE A 431 -52.72 -5.24 -16.38
C PHE A 431 -51.46 -5.94 -15.88
N ILE A 432 -51.57 -7.19 -15.41
CA ILE A 432 -50.44 -8.00 -14.96
C ILE A 432 -49.44 -8.21 -16.10
N HIS A 433 -49.93 -8.59 -17.30
CA HIS A 433 -49.05 -8.78 -18.48
C HIS A 433 -48.31 -7.50 -18.85
N PHE A 434 -48.99 -6.37 -18.91
CA PHE A 434 -48.37 -5.08 -19.19
C PHE A 434 -47.31 -4.73 -18.12
N HIS A 435 -47.66 -4.96 -16.87
CA HIS A 435 -46.70 -4.71 -15.76
C HIS A 435 -45.47 -5.60 -15.85
N MET A 436 -45.63 -6.89 -16.18
CA MET A 436 -44.53 -7.85 -16.38
C MET A 436 -43.64 -7.45 -17.55
N VAL A 437 -44.21 -7.09 -18.69
CA VAL A 437 -43.44 -6.65 -19.89
C VAL A 437 -42.67 -5.36 -19.60
N GLN A 438 -43.28 -4.45 -18.83
CA GLN A 438 -42.60 -3.23 -18.43
C GLN A 438 -41.45 -3.51 -17.42
N GLN A 439 -41.67 -4.42 -16.47
CA GLN A 439 -40.66 -4.88 -15.56
C GLN A 439 -39.48 -5.56 -16.27
N ASP A 440 -39.76 -6.43 -17.24
CA ASP A 440 -38.73 -7.09 -18.05
C ASP A 440 -37.85 -6.09 -18.82
N LYS A 441 -38.44 -5.04 -19.38
CA LYS A 441 -37.69 -3.96 -20.04
C LYS A 441 -36.79 -3.19 -19.07
N PHE A 442 -37.28 -2.93 -17.84
CA PHE A 442 -36.47 -2.26 -16.82
C PHE A 442 -35.31 -3.17 -16.37
N ASN A 443 -35.55 -4.45 -16.18
CA ASN A 443 -34.53 -5.41 -15.81
C ASN A 443 -33.45 -5.51 -16.91
N GLU A 444 -33.85 -5.52 -18.17
CA GLU A 444 -32.93 -5.57 -19.33
C GLU A 444 -31.99 -4.33 -19.39
N GLU A 445 -32.53 -3.14 -19.11
CA GLU A 445 -31.71 -1.92 -19.05
C GLU A 445 -30.81 -1.87 -17.81
N ASP A 446 -31.24 -2.42 -16.67
CA ASP A 446 -30.42 -2.58 -15.45
C ASP A 446 -29.25 -3.53 -15.70
N ASP A 447 -29.50 -4.66 -16.40
CA ASP A 447 -28.47 -5.62 -16.77
C ASP A 447 -27.46 -5.01 -17.75
N ASP A 448 -27.91 -4.17 -18.71
CA ASP A 448 -27.03 -3.44 -19.62
C ASP A 448 -26.09 -2.47 -18.84
N TRP A 449 -26.58 -1.74 -17.82
CA TRP A 449 -25.74 -0.88 -16.96
C TRP A 449 -24.78 -1.67 -16.08
N ALA A 450 -25.22 -2.80 -15.55
CA ALA A 450 -24.36 -3.71 -14.79
C ALA A 450 -23.24 -4.29 -15.66
N PHE A 451 -23.57 -4.63 -16.92
CA PHE A 451 -22.58 -5.11 -17.89
C PHE A 451 -21.56 -4.02 -18.26
N VAL A 452 -22.01 -2.77 -18.48
CA VAL A 452 -21.11 -1.62 -18.72
C VAL A 452 -20.14 -1.42 -17.54
N ALA A 453 -20.63 -1.51 -16.31
CA ALA A 453 -19.78 -1.40 -15.12
C ALA A 453 -18.74 -2.53 -15.05
N MET A 454 -19.12 -3.76 -15.39
CA MET A 454 -18.21 -4.90 -15.43
C MET A 454 -17.13 -4.74 -16.52
N VAL A 455 -17.48 -4.25 -17.70
CA VAL A 455 -16.53 -3.97 -18.77
C VAL A 455 -15.56 -2.88 -18.38
N LEU A 456 -16.06 -1.85 -17.69
CA LEU A 456 -15.23 -0.75 -17.19
C LEU A 456 -14.26 -1.26 -16.11
N ASP A 457 -14.71 -2.10 -15.17
CA ASP A 457 -13.85 -2.74 -14.17
C ASP A 457 -12.70 -3.52 -14.83
N ARG A 458 -12.99 -4.29 -15.88
CA ARG A 458 -11.95 -5.04 -16.61
C ARG A 458 -10.97 -4.15 -17.35
N LEU A 459 -11.45 -3.08 -17.97
CA LEU A 459 -10.58 -2.08 -18.59
C LEU A 459 -9.64 -1.45 -17.56
N LEU A 460 -10.20 -1.03 -16.43
CA LEU A 460 -9.45 -0.41 -15.34
C LEU A 460 -8.44 -1.37 -14.72
N LEU A 461 -8.78 -2.65 -14.56
CA LEU A 461 -7.85 -3.68 -14.12
C LEU A 461 -6.58 -3.70 -14.99
N TRP A 462 -6.74 -3.67 -16.32
CA TRP A 462 -5.60 -3.64 -17.24
C TRP A 462 -4.81 -2.33 -17.18
N VAL A 463 -5.51 -1.19 -17.16
CA VAL A 463 -4.86 0.13 -17.13
C VAL A 463 -4.09 0.32 -15.83
N PHE A 464 -4.72 0.08 -14.68
CA PHE A 464 -4.06 0.21 -13.37
C PHE A 464 -2.98 -0.84 -13.18
N GLY A 465 -3.21 -2.10 -13.59
CA GLY A 465 -2.23 -3.16 -13.51
C GLY A 465 -0.97 -2.86 -14.33
N LEU A 466 -1.13 -2.40 -15.57
CA LEU A 466 0.01 -2.03 -16.41
C LEU A 466 0.76 -0.81 -15.83
N THR A 467 0.02 0.22 -15.40
CA THR A 467 0.61 1.43 -14.80
C THR A 467 1.38 1.09 -13.54
N SER A 468 0.83 0.21 -12.68
CA SER A 468 1.47 -0.28 -11.47
C SER A 468 2.78 -1.01 -11.76
N VAL A 469 2.76 -1.98 -12.67
CA VAL A 469 3.97 -2.74 -13.06
C VAL A 469 5.03 -1.82 -13.65
N VAL A 470 4.68 -0.99 -14.62
CA VAL A 470 5.62 -0.07 -15.26
C VAL A 470 6.17 0.95 -14.27
N GLY A 471 5.31 1.54 -13.44
CA GLY A 471 5.72 2.51 -12.44
C GLY A 471 6.66 1.90 -11.39
N THR A 472 6.34 0.71 -10.87
CA THR A 472 7.20 -0.03 -9.93
C THR A 472 8.58 -0.31 -10.53
N VAL A 473 8.62 -0.87 -11.75
CA VAL A 473 9.89 -1.17 -12.42
C VAL A 473 10.70 0.08 -12.69
N VAL A 474 10.09 1.13 -13.26
CA VAL A 474 10.81 2.37 -13.60
C VAL A 474 11.37 3.03 -12.34
N ILE A 475 10.59 3.14 -11.27
CA ILE A 475 11.04 3.83 -10.05
C ILE A 475 12.09 2.99 -9.32
N LEU A 476 11.87 1.69 -9.09
CA LEU A 476 12.82 0.87 -8.34
C LEU A 476 14.13 0.63 -9.10
N CYS A 477 14.09 0.58 -10.43
CA CYS A 477 15.29 0.43 -11.26
C CYS A 477 16.02 1.77 -11.55
N GLU A 478 15.56 2.91 -11.02
CA GLU A 478 16.23 4.22 -11.17
C GLU A 478 17.59 4.25 -10.47
N SER A 479 17.79 3.42 -9.43
CA SER A 479 19.05 3.42 -8.67
C SER A 479 20.19 2.77 -9.44
N PRO A 480 21.30 3.50 -9.69
CA PRO A 480 22.50 2.93 -10.34
C PRO A 480 23.20 1.88 -9.47
N PHE A 481 23.07 1.99 -8.14
CA PHE A 481 23.73 1.08 -7.20
C PHE A 481 23.05 -0.28 -7.07
N LEU A 482 21.85 -0.46 -7.64
CA LEU A 482 21.17 -1.75 -7.71
C LEU A 482 21.93 -2.73 -8.62
N TYR A 483 22.66 -2.21 -9.60
CA TYR A 483 23.40 -2.99 -10.61
C TYR A 483 24.91 -3.04 -10.31
N ASP A 484 25.37 -2.41 -9.23
CA ASP A 484 26.78 -2.42 -8.84
C ASP A 484 27.16 -3.75 -8.18
N SER A 485 27.94 -4.55 -8.88
CA SER A 485 28.44 -5.86 -8.46
C SER A 485 29.87 -5.81 -7.93
N THR A 486 30.42 -4.63 -7.62
CA THR A 486 31.78 -4.51 -7.09
C THR A 486 31.87 -5.12 -5.70
N ASP A 487 32.93 -5.92 -5.48
CA ASP A 487 33.19 -6.52 -4.18
C ASP A 487 33.65 -5.46 -3.17
N PRO A 488 33.12 -5.48 -1.94
CA PRO A 488 33.52 -4.53 -0.91
C PRO A 488 34.94 -4.81 -0.40
N VAL A 489 35.67 -3.73 -0.10
CA VAL A 489 37.08 -3.79 0.34
C VAL A 489 37.22 -4.45 1.71
N ASP A 490 36.27 -4.26 2.61
CA ASP A 490 36.25 -4.90 3.94
C ASP A 490 36.20 -6.42 3.83
N MET A 491 35.53 -6.95 2.79
CA MET A 491 35.48 -8.38 2.53
C MET A 491 36.80 -8.92 1.96
N LEU A 492 37.55 -8.08 1.25
CA LEU A 492 38.83 -8.46 0.66
C LEU A 492 39.96 -8.46 1.68
N PHE A 493 39.99 -7.46 2.58
CA PHE A 493 41.11 -7.24 3.49
C PHE A 493 40.87 -7.73 4.93
N SER A 494 39.62 -7.85 5.40
CA SER A 494 39.33 -8.30 6.75
C SER A 494 39.61 -9.79 6.93
N GLN A 495 40.54 -10.14 7.81
CA GLN A 495 40.79 -11.53 8.22
C GLN A 495 39.60 -12.08 9.02
N VAL A 496 39.04 -11.26 9.89
CA VAL A 496 37.85 -11.62 10.68
C VAL A 496 36.65 -11.88 9.75
N GLY A 497 36.45 -11.04 8.74
CA GLY A 497 35.37 -11.21 7.74
C GLY A 497 35.53 -12.51 6.94
N ARG A 498 36.74 -12.90 6.57
CA ARG A 498 37.02 -14.17 5.87
C ARG A 498 36.76 -15.38 6.77
N THR A 499 37.25 -15.35 7.99
CA THR A 499 37.01 -16.43 8.97
C THR A 499 35.51 -16.62 9.26
N LEU A 500 34.75 -15.53 9.39
CA LEU A 500 33.29 -15.59 9.61
C LEU A 500 32.54 -16.20 8.42
N ARG A 501 33.09 -16.12 7.19
CA ARG A 501 32.54 -16.76 5.99
C ARG A 501 32.95 -18.21 5.81
N GLY A 502 33.83 -18.75 6.65
CA GLY A 502 34.34 -20.12 6.55
C GLY A 502 35.37 -20.29 5.42
N GLU A 503 35.94 -19.19 4.91
CA GLU A 503 37.09 -19.23 4.02
C GLU A 503 38.31 -19.50 4.90
N ASP A 504 38.71 -20.77 5.02
CA ASP A 504 39.91 -21.16 5.75
C ASP A 504 41.12 -20.42 5.19
N LEU A 505 41.84 -19.78 6.09
CA LEU A 505 43.16 -19.22 5.82
C LEU A 505 44.10 -20.36 5.48
N ASP A 506 44.27 -20.69 4.20
CA ASP A 506 45.42 -21.43 3.75
C ASP A 506 46.68 -20.62 4.06
N MET A 507 47.30 -20.94 5.20
CA MET A 507 48.65 -20.48 5.59
C MET A 507 49.73 -21.23 4.84
#